data_42e36d396e25af092002d3f9428b7d10
#
_entry.id   42e36d396e25af092002d3f9428b7d10
#
_cell.length_a   1.000
_cell.length_b   1.000
_cell.length_c   1.000
_cell.angle_alpha   90.00
_cell.angle_beta   90.00
_cell.angle_gamma   90.00
#
_symmetry.space_group_name_H-M   'P 1'
#
loop_
_entity.id
_entity.type
_entity.pdbx_description
1 polymer ?
#
loop_
_entity_poly.entity_id
_entity_poly.type
_entity_poly.pdbx_seq_one_letter_code
_entity_poly.pdbx_strand_id
1 'polypeptide(L)'
;RVFDIIAEPIRFHKTASSEKEIAQIVHDLLEHVGLGESASQKYPHEFSGGQRQRISIARALSCRPKILICDEPTSALDVSVQANILNLLKDLQADLGLTMIFISHDLPVIRQMCDRVAVMLHGEICEIEETEKLFKSASHEYSKHLIKLMPRLHSNI
;
A
#
# COMPACT_ATOMS: atom_id res chain seq x y z
N ARG A 1 -19.28 11.60 -2.07
CA ARG A 1 -19.25 10.35 -2.83
C ARG A 1 -17.81 9.91 -3.07
N VAL A 2 -17.60 8.65 -3.45
CA VAL A 2 -16.27 8.12 -3.80
C VAL A 2 -15.63 8.91 -4.94
N PHE A 3 -16.44 9.33 -5.93
CA PHE A 3 -15.98 10.22 -6.99
C PHE A 3 -15.30 11.48 -6.43
N ASP A 4 -15.96 12.17 -5.51
CA ASP A 4 -15.44 13.42 -4.96
C ASP A 4 -14.15 13.21 -4.16
N ILE A 5 -14.05 12.09 -3.43
CA ILE A 5 -12.86 11.74 -2.66
C ILE A 5 -11.64 11.56 -3.56
N ILE A 6 -11.80 10.90 -4.71
CA ILE A 6 -10.69 10.66 -5.65
C ILE A 6 -10.43 11.90 -6.51
N ALA A 7 -11.45 12.67 -6.86
CA ALA A 7 -11.34 13.89 -7.66
C ALA A 7 -10.74 15.07 -6.88
N GLU A 8 -10.89 15.13 -5.55
CA GLU A 8 -10.40 16.23 -4.71
C GLU A 8 -8.90 16.54 -4.94
N PRO A 9 -7.97 15.57 -4.85
CA PRO A 9 -6.56 15.84 -5.09
C PRO A 9 -6.28 16.32 -6.53
N ILE A 10 -6.98 15.78 -7.53
CA ILE A 10 -6.83 16.17 -8.94
C ILE A 10 -7.18 17.65 -9.11
N ARG A 11 -8.32 18.08 -8.51
CA ARG A 11 -8.77 19.48 -8.53
C ARG A 11 -7.81 20.39 -7.78
N PHE A 12 -7.38 19.98 -6.58
CA PHE A 12 -6.49 20.76 -5.73
C PHE A 12 -5.15 21.02 -6.41
N HIS A 13 -4.53 19.98 -6.99
CA HIS A 13 -3.24 20.09 -7.68
C HIS A 13 -3.37 20.54 -9.15
N LYS A 14 -4.58 20.72 -9.65
CA LYS A 14 -4.86 21.14 -11.04
C LYS A 14 -4.18 20.23 -12.08
N THR A 15 -4.21 18.92 -11.83
CA THR A 15 -3.55 17.92 -12.70
C THR A 15 -4.39 17.51 -13.91
N ALA A 16 -5.61 18.02 -14.03
CA ALA A 16 -6.51 17.86 -15.18
C ALA A 16 -7.10 19.21 -15.61
N SER A 17 -7.41 19.31 -16.90
CA SER A 17 -7.83 20.55 -17.56
C SER A 17 -9.35 20.77 -17.55
N SER A 18 -10.14 19.73 -17.27
CA SER A 18 -11.60 19.77 -17.30
C SER A 18 -12.26 18.75 -16.39
N GLU A 19 -13.50 18.98 -15.98
CA GLU A 19 -14.28 18.00 -15.21
C GLU A 19 -14.50 16.69 -15.97
N LYS A 20 -14.55 16.72 -17.31
CA LYS A 20 -14.63 15.50 -18.13
C LYS A 20 -13.35 14.66 -18.00
N GLU A 21 -12.19 15.30 -18.01
CA GLU A 21 -10.89 14.63 -17.80
C GLU A 21 -10.78 14.08 -16.39
N ILE A 22 -11.22 14.84 -15.38
CA ILE A 22 -11.28 14.37 -13.98
C ILE A 22 -12.14 13.11 -13.87
N ALA A 23 -13.33 13.11 -14.49
CA ALA A 23 -14.22 11.96 -14.47
C ALA A 23 -13.56 10.73 -15.10
N GLN A 24 -12.88 10.88 -16.22
CA GLN A 24 -12.15 9.77 -16.85
C GLN A 24 -11.05 9.22 -15.95
N ILE A 25 -10.23 10.09 -15.35
CA ILE A 25 -9.15 9.67 -14.43
C ILE A 25 -9.73 8.91 -13.23
N VAL A 26 -10.83 9.40 -12.66
CA VAL A 26 -11.48 8.73 -11.51
C VAL A 26 -11.98 7.34 -11.90
N HIS A 27 -12.63 7.21 -13.06
CA HIS A 27 -13.12 5.91 -13.54
C HIS A 27 -11.98 4.93 -13.82
N ASP A 28 -10.93 5.39 -14.50
CA ASP A 28 -9.73 4.57 -14.78
C ASP A 28 -9.08 4.08 -13.47
N LEU A 29 -8.96 4.94 -12.47
CA LEU A 29 -8.41 4.57 -11.16
C LEU A 29 -9.29 3.54 -10.43
N LEU A 30 -10.61 3.68 -10.50
CA LEU A 30 -11.53 2.70 -9.89
C LEU A 30 -11.43 1.35 -10.57
N GLU A 31 -11.26 1.30 -11.88
CA GLU A 31 -11.01 0.05 -12.62
C GLU A 31 -9.65 -0.55 -12.22
N HIS A 32 -8.58 0.24 -12.16
CA HIS A 32 -7.24 -0.23 -11.76
C HIS A 32 -7.22 -0.85 -10.35
N VAL A 33 -8.02 -0.32 -9.42
CA VAL A 33 -8.12 -0.91 -8.07
C VAL A 33 -9.21 -2.01 -7.98
N GLY A 34 -9.85 -2.39 -9.09
CA GLY A 34 -10.81 -3.48 -9.17
C GLY A 34 -12.16 -3.20 -8.49
N LEU A 35 -12.63 -1.95 -8.51
CA LEU A 35 -13.92 -1.56 -7.94
C LEU A 35 -15.01 -1.30 -8.99
N GLY A 36 -14.60 -1.01 -10.23
CA GLY A 36 -15.48 -0.66 -11.33
C GLY A 36 -16.05 0.76 -11.24
N GLU A 37 -16.46 1.30 -12.39
CA GLU A 37 -16.94 2.68 -12.54
C GLU A 37 -18.15 2.99 -11.63
N SER A 38 -19.06 2.02 -11.44
CA SER A 38 -20.26 2.19 -10.61
C SER A 38 -19.97 2.57 -9.15
N ALA A 39 -18.76 2.26 -8.65
CA ALA A 39 -18.32 2.63 -7.32
C ALA A 39 -18.25 4.16 -7.13
N SER A 40 -18.04 4.93 -8.20
CA SER A 40 -17.93 6.39 -8.17
C SER A 40 -19.15 7.08 -7.55
N GLN A 41 -20.34 6.51 -7.73
CA GLN A 41 -21.61 7.09 -7.28
C GLN A 41 -21.96 6.77 -5.83
N LYS A 42 -21.29 5.79 -5.21
CA LYS A 42 -21.55 5.32 -3.86
C LYS A 42 -20.80 6.13 -2.80
N TYR A 43 -21.22 5.93 -1.54
CA TYR A 43 -20.56 6.52 -0.38
C TYR A 43 -19.62 5.51 0.29
N PRO A 44 -18.53 5.96 0.98
CA PRO A 44 -17.56 5.07 1.61
C PRO A 44 -18.16 4.06 2.60
N HIS A 45 -19.25 4.42 3.30
CA HIS A 45 -19.91 3.53 4.25
C HIS A 45 -20.65 2.34 3.60
N GLU A 46 -20.85 2.37 2.28
CA GLU A 46 -21.45 1.27 1.51
C GLU A 46 -20.44 0.18 1.12
N PHE A 47 -19.16 0.36 1.49
CA PHE A 47 -18.07 -0.53 1.12
C PHE A 47 -17.49 -1.29 2.31
N SER A 48 -16.99 -2.52 2.04
CA SER A 48 -16.21 -3.29 3.00
C SER A 48 -14.87 -2.61 3.35
N GLY A 49 -14.19 -3.08 4.40
CA GLY A 49 -12.87 -2.56 4.79
C GLY A 49 -11.86 -2.60 3.65
N GLY A 50 -11.74 -3.74 2.97
CA GLY A 50 -10.83 -3.90 1.83
C GLY A 50 -11.20 -3.03 0.63
N GLN A 51 -12.49 -2.83 0.36
CA GLN A 51 -12.94 -1.92 -0.68
C GLN A 51 -12.64 -0.46 -0.34
N ARG A 52 -12.81 -0.05 0.93
CA ARG A 52 -12.40 1.29 1.39
C ARG A 52 -10.90 1.49 1.25
N GLN A 53 -10.09 0.46 1.52
CA GLN A 53 -8.64 0.53 1.30
C GLN A 53 -8.30 0.74 -0.18
N ARG A 54 -9.00 0.05 -1.10
CA ARG A 54 -8.84 0.27 -2.54
C ARG A 54 -9.20 1.70 -2.96
N ILE A 55 -10.25 2.30 -2.39
CA ILE A 55 -10.60 3.71 -2.61
C ILE A 55 -9.47 4.64 -2.13
N SER A 56 -8.88 4.36 -0.97
CA SER A 56 -7.75 5.13 -0.44
C SER A 56 -6.52 5.06 -1.34
N ILE A 57 -6.23 3.87 -1.90
CA ILE A 57 -5.15 3.67 -2.88
C ILE A 57 -5.45 4.46 -4.16
N ALA A 58 -6.66 4.37 -4.72
CA ALA A 58 -7.06 5.14 -5.89
C ALA A 58 -6.92 6.64 -5.68
N ARG A 59 -7.33 7.15 -4.50
CA ARG A 59 -7.15 8.56 -4.12
C ARG A 59 -5.68 8.95 -4.09
N ALA A 60 -4.80 8.14 -3.51
CA ALA A 60 -3.37 8.43 -3.46
C ALA A 60 -2.73 8.46 -4.86
N LEU A 61 -3.17 7.57 -5.75
CA LEU A 61 -2.68 7.50 -7.13
C LEU A 61 -3.20 8.64 -8.03
N SER A 62 -4.28 9.32 -7.63
CA SER A 62 -4.91 10.37 -8.44
C SER A 62 -3.99 11.56 -8.73
N CYS A 63 -2.97 11.78 -7.89
CA CYS A 63 -1.92 12.79 -8.09
C CYS A 63 -0.78 12.33 -9.00
N ARG A 64 -0.82 11.11 -9.56
CA ARG A 64 0.27 10.50 -10.33
C ARG A 64 1.62 10.58 -9.59
N PRO A 65 1.70 10.08 -8.36
CA PRO A 65 2.90 10.20 -7.54
C PRO A 65 4.04 9.36 -8.12
N LYS A 66 5.29 9.76 -7.87
CA LYS A 66 6.48 8.92 -8.12
C LYS A 66 6.79 8.04 -6.90
N ILE A 67 6.38 8.49 -5.72
CA ILE A 67 6.60 7.80 -4.44
C ILE A 67 5.25 7.64 -3.77
N LEU A 68 4.90 6.40 -3.39
CA LEU A 68 3.72 6.06 -2.62
C LEU A 68 4.14 5.63 -1.21
N ILE A 69 3.61 6.31 -0.20
CA ILE A 69 3.82 5.93 1.21
C ILE A 69 2.64 5.10 1.67
N CYS A 70 2.90 3.85 2.05
CA CYS A 70 1.93 2.89 2.56
C CYS A 70 2.17 2.71 4.06
N ASP A 71 1.43 3.45 4.87
CA ASP A 71 1.52 3.37 6.33
C ASP A 71 0.47 2.42 6.87
N GLU A 72 0.91 1.26 7.37
CA GLU A 72 0.05 0.18 7.90
C GLU A 72 -1.13 -0.19 6.96
N PRO A 73 -0.92 -0.40 5.64
CA PRO A 73 -2.01 -0.44 4.66
C PRO A 73 -2.95 -1.62 4.82
N THR A 74 -2.62 -2.60 5.65
CA THR A 74 -3.38 -3.84 5.82
C THR A 74 -3.70 -4.19 7.28
N SER A 75 -3.31 -3.35 8.26
CA SER A 75 -3.40 -3.66 9.70
C SER A 75 -4.83 -3.91 10.22
N ALA A 76 -5.84 -3.33 9.57
CA ALA A 76 -7.26 -3.44 9.97
C ALA A 76 -8.05 -4.45 9.10
N LEU A 77 -7.36 -5.29 8.34
CA LEU A 77 -7.97 -6.22 7.38
C LEU A 77 -7.76 -7.68 7.82
N ASP A 78 -8.71 -8.55 7.46
CA ASP A 78 -8.52 -10.00 7.60
C ASP A 78 -7.44 -10.51 6.63
N VAL A 79 -6.88 -11.69 6.92
CA VAL A 79 -5.72 -12.25 6.19
C VAL A 79 -5.99 -12.40 4.68
N SER A 80 -7.21 -12.78 4.30
CA SER A 80 -7.54 -12.99 2.87
C SER A 80 -7.63 -11.66 2.12
N VAL A 81 -8.22 -10.64 2.74
CA VAL A 81 -8.31 -9.29 2.18
C VAL A 81 -6.95 -8.62 2.17
N GLN A 82 -6.13 -8.81 3.23
CA GLN A 82 -4.74 -8.35 3.28
C GLN A 82 -3.95 -8.84 2.07
N ALA A 83 -3.97 -10.15 1.77
CA ALA A 83 -3.27 -10.72 0.62
C ALA A 83 -3.69 -10.05 -0.70
N ASN A 84 -4.99 -9.79 -0.88
CA ASN A 84 -5.50 -9.14 -2.08
C ASN A 84 -5.03 -7.68 -2.21
N ILE A 85 -4.90 -6.94 -1.10
CA ILE A 85 -4.38 -5.56 -1.11
C ILE A 85 -2.87 -5.55 -1.40
N LEU A 86 -2.10 -6.49 -0.82
CA LEU A 86 -0.67 -6.59 -1.08
C LEU A 86 -0.37 -6.92 -2.55
N ASN A 87 -1.12 -7.85 -3.14
CA ASN A 87 -1.00 -8.16 -4.56
C ASN A 87 -1.34 -6.95 -5.43
N LEU A 88 -2.47 -6.26 -5.15
CA LEU A 88 -2.82 -5.04 -5.85
C LEU A 88 -1.70 -3.98 -5.79
N LEU A 89 -1.08 -3.77 -4.63
CA LEU A 89 0.02 -2.81 -4.49
C LEU A 89 1.25 -3.21 -5.32
N LYS A 90 1.56 -4.51 -5.42
CA LYS A 90 2.65 -5.02 -6.28
C LYS A 90 2.35 -4.80 -7.75
N ASP A 91 1.14 -5.12 -8.19
CA ASP A 91 0.72 -4.93 -9.57
C ASP A 91 0.80 -3.45 -9.95
N LEU A 92 0.25 -2.56 -9.11
CA LEU A 92 0.34 -1.10 -9.30
C LEU A 92 1.78 -0.58 -9.29
N GLN A 93 2.66 -1.14 -8.46
CA GLN A 93 4.09 -0.78 -8.46
C GLN A 93 4.75 -1.12 -9.79
N ALA A 94 4.49 -2.33 -10.31
CA ALA A 94 5.05 -2.78 -11.58
C ALA A 94 4.50 -1.99 -12.77
N ASP A 95 3.17 -1.81 -12.82
CA ASP A 95 2.49 -1.17 -13.95
C ASP A 95 2.79 0.34 -14.06
N LEU A 96 2.90 1.02 -12.91
CA LEU A 96 3.09 2.47 -12.84
C LEU A 96 4.53 2.89 -12.56
N GLY A 97 5.46 1.95 -12.35
CA GLY A 97 6.86 2.24 -12.03
C GLY A 97 7.03 3.01 -10.71
N LEU A 98 6.20 2.71 -9.70
CA LEU A 98 6.20 3.43 -8.44
C LEU A 98 7.36 3.01 -7.53
N THR A 99 7.96 4.00 -6.86
CA THR A 99 8.75 3.73 -5.65
C THR A 99 7.80 3.69 -4.46
N MET A 100 7.85 2.62 -3.65
CA MET A 100 7.02 2.52 -2.45
C MET A 100 7.86 2.61 -1.18
N ILE A 101 7.36 3.37 -0.20
CA ILE A 101 7.82 3.31 1.20
C ILE A 101 6.72 2.58 1.97
N PHE A 102 7.03 1.38 2.46
CA PHE A 102 6.07 0.51 3.12
C PHE A 102 6.36 0.43 4.62
N ILE A 103 5.44 0.89 5.45
CA ILE A 103 5.56 0.88 6.91
C ILE A 103 4.64 -0.20 7.45
N SER A 104 5.19 -1.13 8.22
CA SER A 104 4.42 -2.19 8.87
C SER A 104 5.21 -2.79 10.04
N HIS A 105 4.48 -3.33 11.01
CA HIS A 105 5.02 -4.18 12.07
C HIS A 105 4.96 -5.69 11.70
N ASP A 106 4.35 -6.03 10.57
CA ASP A 106 4.22 -7.41 10.08
C ASP A 106 5.46 -7.79 9.24
N LEU A 107 6.44 -8.43 9.88
CA LEU A 107 7.70 -8.80 9.24
C LEU A 107 7.55 -9.76 8.05
N PRO A 108 6.68 -10.79 8.05
CA PRO A 108 6.31 -11.56 6.87
C PRO A 108 5.91 -10.69 5.67
N VAL A 109 5.06 -9.68 5.90
CA VAL A 109 4.62 -8.74 4.86
C VAL A 109 5.80 -7.90 4.35
N ILE A 110 6.62 -7.34 5.25
CA ILE A 110 7.82 -6.59 4.88
C ILE A 110 8.74 -7.44 4.00
N ARG A 111 8.99 -8.70 4.39
CA ARG A 111 9.85 -9.61 3.60
C ARG A 111 9.30 -9.87 2.20
N GLN A 112 7.98 -9.92 2.05
CA GLN A 112 7.32 -10.16 0.77
C GLN A 112 7.31 -8.92 -0.13
N MET A 113 7.19 -7.72 0.47
CA MET A 113 6.90 -6.48 -0.25
C MET A 113 8.14 -5.65 -0.57
N CYS A 114 9.20 -5.73 0.25
CA CYS A 114 10.28 -4.76 0.22
C CYS A 114 11.60 -5.37 -0.25
N ASP A 115 12.35 -4.65 -1.08
CA ASP A 115 13.71 -5.03 -1.49
C ASP A 115 14.74 -4.68 -0.40
N ARG A 116 14.51 -3.59 0.33
CA ARG A 116 15.34 -3.10 1.43
C ARG A 116 14.47 -2.76 2.63
N VAL A 117 15.03 -2.94 3.81
CA VAL A 117 14.34 -2.67 5.09
C VAL A 117 15.17 -1.71 5.93
N ALA A 118 14.50 -0.69 6.47
CA ALA A 118 15.01 0.16 7.52
C ALA A 118 14.33 -0.21 8.84
N VAL A 119 15.09 -0.63 9.84
CA VAL A 119 14.57 -0.94 11.18
C VAL A 119 14.66 0.33 12.03
N MET A 120 13.53 0.73 12.64
CA MET A 120 13.44 1.90 13.50
C MET A 120 13.22 1.51 14.95
N LEU A 121 13.90 2.21 15.87
CA LEU A 121 13.73 2.08 17.31
C LEU A 121 13.80 3.47 17.94
N HIS A 122 12.80 3.83 18.74
CA HIS A 122 12.72 5.13 19.45
C HIS A 122 12.90 6.36 18.53
N GLY A 123 12.41 6.29 17.29
CA GLY A 123 12.50 7.38 16.32
C GLY A 123 13.81 7.43 15.52
N GLU A 124 14.75 6.53 15.80
CA GLU A 124 16.04 6.44 15.08
C GLU A 124 16.09 5.19 14.21
N ILE A 125 16.77 5.31 13.06
CA ILE A 125 17.04 4.15 12.21
C ILE A 125 18.27 3.45 12.76
N CYS A 126 18.11 2.23 13.27
CA CYS A 126 19.16 1.44 13.86
C CYS A 126 19.86 0.47 12.88
N GLU A 127 19.20 0.11 11.78
CA GLU A 127 19.75 -0.76 10.75
C GLU A 127 19.05 -0.51 9.40
N ILE A 128 19.82 -0.50 8.29
CA ILE A 128 19.28 -0.53 6.93
C ILE A 128 20.02 -1.61 6.15
N GLU A 129 19.28 -2.56 5.57
CA GLU A 129 19.89 -3.64 4.82
C GLU A 129 18.97 -4.14 3.70
N GLU A 130 19.50 -4.93 2.76
CA GLU A 130 18.70 -5.72 1.83
C GLU A 130 17.85 -6.72 2.61
N THR A 131 16.61 -6.91 2.17
CA THR A 131 15.61 -7.70 2.91
C THR A 131 16.13 -9.11 3.25
N GLU A 132 16.58 -9.88 2.27
CA GLU A 132 17.04 -11.25 2.53
C GLU A 132 18.29 -11.32 3.43
N LYS A 133 19.16 -10.31 3.36
CA LYS A 133 20.34 -10.23 4.22
C LYS A 133 19.95 -9.89 5.65
N LEU A 134 19.02 -8.94 5.85
CA LEU A 134 18.49 -8.60 7.18
C LEU A 134 17.91 -9.85 7.85
N PHE A 135 17.03 -10.59 7.15
CA PHE A 135 16.37 -11.77 7.71
C PHE A 135 17.33 -12.95 8.00
N LYS A 136 18.46 -13.04 7.28
CA LYS A 136 19.48 -14.09 7.50
C LYS A 136 20.50 -13.72 8.56
N SER A 137 20.92 -12.47 8.62
CA SER A 137 22.10 -12.03 9.38
C SER A 137 22.01 -10.58 9.83
N ALA A 138 20.91 -10.21 10.48
CA ALA A 138 20.77 -8.88 11.09
C ALA A 138 21.95 -8.57 12.00
N SER A 139 22.44 -7.36 11.95
CA SER A 139 23.60 -6.89 12.74
C SER A 139 23.17 -6.32 14.08
N HIS A 140 22.11 -5.49 14.09
CA HIS A 140 21.64 -4.81 15.28
C HIS A 140 20.84 -5.75 16.20
N GLU A 141 21.06 -5.68 17.51
CA GLU A 141 20.39 -6.57 18.49
C GLU A 141 18.86 -6.48 18.46
N TYR A 142 18.31 -5.29 18.27
CA TYR A 142 16.87 -5.09 18.14
C TYR A 142 16.30 -5.78 16.89
N SER A 143 16.99 -5.68 15.75
CA SER A 143 16.60 -6.37 14.51
C SER A 143 16.59 -7.90 14.70
N LYS A 144 17.63 -8.44 15.35
CA LYS A 144 17.71 -9.88 15.69
C LYS A 144 16.54 -10.28 16.58
N HIS A 145 16.20 -9.46 17.57
CA HIS A 145 15.09 -9.71 18.48
C HIS A 145 13.75 -9.73 17.74
N LEU A 146 13.48 -8.74 16.89
CA LEU A 146 12.28 -8.70 16.05
C LEU A 146 12.12 -9.94 15.16
N ILE A 147 13.19 -10.32 14.46
CA ILE A 147 13.19 -11.50 13.58
C ILE A 147 12.96 -12.79 14.37
N LYS A 148 13.54 -12.91 15.56
CA LYS A 148 13.35 -14.07 16.44
C LYS A 148 11.92 -14.25 16.92
N LEU A 149 11.17 -13.15 17.05
CA LEU A 149 9.74 -13.14 17.45
C LEU A 149 8.81 -13.50 16.28
N MET A 150 9.30 -13.55 15.05
CA MET A 150 8.48 -13.97 13.91
C MET A 150 7.91 -15.36 14.12
N PRO A 151 6.61 -15.57 13.87
CA PRO A 151 6.05 -16.90 13.77
C PRO A 151 6.83 -17.70 12.72
N ARG A 152 7.46 -18.80 13.12
CA ARG A 152 8.06 -19.72 12.15
C ARG A 152 6.93 -20.34 11.37
N LEU A 153 6.79 -19.97 10.10
CA LEU A 153 5.99 -20.77 9.17
C LEU A 153 6.64 -22.15 9.16
N HIS A 154 5.96 -23.13 9.75
CA HIS A 154 6.37 -24.52 9.61
C HIS A 154 6.24 -24.86 8.13
N SER A 155 7.36 -24.88 7.44
CA SER A 155 7.47 -25.54 6.15
C SER A 155 7.33 -27.05 6.41
N ASN A 156 6.08 -27.52 6.46
CA ASN A 156 5.80 -28.92 6.24
C ASN A 156 5.97 -29.16 4.72
N ILE A 157 7.12 -29.68 4.36
CA ILE A 157 7.34 -30.54 3.19
C ILE A 157 8.12 -31.73 3.68
#